data_44866b6bb107b9abb6ce26b6bde0cc4e
#
_entry.id   44866b6bb107b9abb6ce26b6bde0cc4e
#
_cell.length_a   1.000
_cell.length_b   1.000
_cell.length_c   1.000
_cell.angle_alpha   90.00
_cell.angle_beta   90.00
_cell.angle_gamma   90.00
#
_symmetry.space_group_name_H-M   'P 1'
#
loop_
_entity.id
_entity.type
_entity.pdbx_description
1 polymer ?
#
loop_
_entity_poly.entity_id
_entity_poly.type
_entity_poly.pdbx_seq_one_letter_code
_entity_poly.pdbx_strand_id
1 'polypeptide(L)'
;MPNADNWQGDVLRDLRGTPPPRRAQSHSAAHGDHPAQEQQQPPQEQPQPHPQPQPQPPEQPQPRTGARAPGPNTPASSPAPAPPPARARQPARSPDSRPVIDSALSGTARRPRQGEPAAARVSRAVRRIVSSSAAREVAEITRTAERIQQPVTTGRQIAVTSIRGGAGKTTVAALLGTAYAHYRQDPVLLVEADPALGSLPLRLGAETLRWTTADLADIVEPQMSLLDITGYLVQLPDNAWLLPGSQGRIGAMLDTAAYERVMVALRRYFGVTVVDCETLPAEVARVALSAAQARVLAAPATLDGITSTYAVLQWMQGLPRHMIAGTVVALTSTTSRPGIDVEAAAEKLRSTGATVHVLPHDRHLAAGGALRTELLARPTRLAATRLAAEVFQLSQKRR
;
A
#
# COMPACT_ATOMS: atom_id res chain seq x y z
N MET A 1 0.65 -7.03 27.66
CA MET A 1 1.41 -6.42 26.55
C MET A 1 1.65 -7.50 25.50
N PRO A 2 1.18 -7.40 24.27
CA PRO A 2 1.50 -8.38 23.24
C PRO A 2 2.99 -8.26 22.92
N ASN A 3 3.63 -9.42 22.80
CA ASN A 3 5.07 -9.58 22.58
C ASN A 3 5.48 -8.86 21.27
N ALA A 4 6.31 -7.82 21.37
CA ALA A 4 6.80 -7.04 20.24
C ALA A 4 7.69 -7.85 19.27
N ASP A 5 8.08 -9.08 19.67
CA ASP A 5 9.06 -9.86 18.93
C ASP A 5 8.49 -10.72 17.79
N ASN A 6 7.17 -10.78 17.60
CA ASN A 6 6.55 -11.63 16.57
C ASN A 6 5.64 -10.89 15.57
N TRP A 7 5.84 -9.58 15.40
CA TRP A 7 5.04 -8.77 14.49
C TRP A 7 5.02 -9.27 13.05
N GLN A 8 6.12 -9.89 12.59
CA GLN A 8 6.23 -10.46 11.24
C GLN A 8 5.24 -11.62 11.04
N GLY A 9 5.07 -12.45 12.07
CA GLY A 9 4.08 -13.53 12.07
C GLY A 9 2.64 -13.03 12.03
N ASP A 10 2.37 -11.93 12.71
CA ASP A 10 1.03 -11.35 12.78
C ASP A 10 0.61 -10.66 11.47
N VAL A 11 1.49 -9.86 10.87
CA VAL A 11 1.26 -9.22 9.56
C VAL A 11 0.90 -10.24 8.49
N LEU A 12 1.62 -11.34 8.47
CA LEU A 12 1.44 -12.34 7.43
C LEU A 12 0.28 -13.31 7.73
N ARG A 13 -0.14 -13.42 8.98
CA ARG A 13 -1.37 -14.13 9.39
C ARG A 13 -2.60 -13.38 8.90
N ASP A 14 -2.62 -12.06 9.09
CA ASP A 14 -3.73 -11.21 8.65
C ASP A 14 -3.85 -11.20 7.11
N LEU A 15 -2.73 -11.25 6.39
CA LEU A 15 -2.72 -11.39 4.93
C LEU A 15 -3.33 -12.71 4.43
N ARG A 16 -3.45 -13.72 5.29
CA ARG A 16 -4.06 -15.02 4.99
C ARG A 16 -5.57 -15.07 5.23
N GLY A 17 -6.13 -14.19 6.05
CA GLY A 17 -7.51 -14.31 6.53
C GLY A 17 -7.75 -15.57 7.39
N THR A 18 -6.73 -16.14 8.03
CA THR A 18 -6.80 -17.38 8.82
C THR A 18 -6.79 -17.08 10.32
N PRO A 19 -7.65 -17.69 11.14
CA PRO A 19 -7.63 -17.49 12.59
C PRO A 19 -6.34 -18.02 13.24
N PRO A 20 -5.92 -17.47 14.39
CA PRO A 20 -4.67 -17.83 15.05
C PRO A 20 -4.65 -19.32 15.44
N PRO A 21 -3.51 -20.03 15.28
CA PRO A 21 -3.39 -21.39 15.73
C PRO A 21 -3.52 -21.46 17.27
N ARG A 22 -4.33 -22.40 17.77
CA ARG A 22 -4.36 -22.71 19.20
C ARG A 22 -2.96 -23.15 19.62
N ARG A 23 -2.42 -22.51 20.64
CA ARG A 23 -1.14 -22.87 21.27
C ARG A 23 -1.16 -24.36 21.64
N ALA A 24 -0.38 -25.19 20.96
CA ALA A 24 -0.10 -26.53 21.39
C ALA A 24 0.81 -26.42 22.62
N GLN A 25 0.35 -27.00 23.74
CA GLN A 25 1.20 -27.18 24.90
C GLN A 25 2.23 -28.27 24.54
N SER A 26 3.49 -27.84 24.47
CA SER A 26 4.61 -28.77 24.28
C SER A 26 4.83 -29.58 25.57
N HIS A 27 4.46 -30.86 25.56
CA HIS A 27 4.97 -31.83 26.50
C HIS A 27 6.41 -32.18 26.09
N SER A 28 7.36 -31.70 26.86
CA SER A 28 8.75 -32.19 26.82
C SER A 28 8.83 -33.39 27.75
N ALA A 29 9.11 -34.57 27.19
CA ALA A 29 9.46 -35.76 27.93
C ALA A 29 10.96 -35.74 28.16
N ALA A 30 11.37 -35.76 29.43
CA ALA A 30 12.70 -36.18 29.83
C ALA A 30 12.57 -37.12 31.06
N HIS A 31 13.16 -38.29 30.91
CA HIS A 31 13.27 -39.36 31.92
C HIS A 31 14.10 -38.92 33.15
N GLY A 32 13.73 -39.44 34.34
CA GLY A 32 14.54 -39.43 35.54
C GLY A 32 13.77 -39.98 36.74
N ASP A 33 14.08 -41.22 37.10
CA ASP A 33 13.58 -41.96 38.26
C ASP A 33 13.85 -41.28 39.62
N HIS A 34 12.94 -41.30 40.57
CA HIS A 34 12.82 -41.99 41.83
C HIS A 34 11.78 -41.33 42.77
N PRO A 35 11.29 -42.06 43.83
CA PRO A 35 9.89 -42.05 44.22
C PRO A 35 9.58 -41.33 45.55
N ALA A 36 8.25 -41.22 45.79
CA ALA A 36 7.53 -41.09 47.06
C ALA A 36 7.58 -39.72 47.78
N GLN A 37 6.43 -39.08 47.82
CA GLN A 37 5.62 -38.98 49.05
C GLN A 37 4.26 -38.35 48.75
N GLU A 38 3.23 -39.12 49.16
CA GLU A 38 1.84 -38.69 49.27
C GLU A 38 1.68 -37.49 50.18
N GLN A 39 1.08 -36.44 49.73
CA GLN A 39 0.32 -35.50 50.57
C GLN A 39 -0.98 -35.18 49.85
N GLN A 40 -2.05 -35.68 50.43
CA GLN A 40 -3.45 -35.41 50.09
C GLN A 40 -3.77 -33.96 50.32
N GLN A 41 -4.23 -33.26 49.27
CA GLN A 41 -4.97 -31.99 49.37
C GLN A 41 -6.46 -32.26 49.16
N PRO A 42 -7.35 -31.55 49.90
CA PRO A 42 -8.79 -31.77 49.85
C PRO A 42 -9.41 -31.25 48.57
N PRO A 43 -10.60 -31.76 48.18
CA PRO A 43 -11.26 -31.41 46.93
C PRO A 43 -11.77 -29.97 46.94
N GLN A 44 -11.41 -29.21 45.90
CA GLN A 44 -12.01 -27.91 45.66
C GLN A 44 -13.38 -28.10 44.99
N GLU A 45 -14.39 -27.54 45.63
CA GLU A 45 -15.78 -27.41 45.12
C GLU A 45 -15.81 -26.67 43.80
N GLN A 46 -16.45 -27.26 42.81
CA GLN A 46 -16.73 -26.62 41.52
C GLN A 46 -17.88 -25.63 41.69
N PRO A 47 -17.81 -24.41 41.20
CA PRO A 47 -18.94 -23.50 41.18
C PRO A 47 -20.02 -24.00 40.22
N GLN A 48 -21.24 -24.15 40.72
CA GLN A 48 -22.43 -24.46 39.92
C GLN A 48 -22.77 -23.33 38.97
N PRO A 49 -23.23 -23.62 37.75
CA PRO A 49 -23.65 -22.59 36.82
C PRO A 49 -24.97 -21.96 37.24
N HIS A 50 -25.01 -20.64 37.25
CA HIS A 50 -26.22 -19.85 37.48
C HIS A 50 -27.24 -20.07 36.35
N PRO A 51 -28.54 -20.17 36.66
CA PRO A 51 -29.60 -20.33 35.65
C PRO A 51 -29.75 -19.03 34.85
N GLN A 52 -29.79 -19.18 33.53
CA GLN A 52 -30.11 -18.09 32.61
C GLN A 52 -31.60 -17.74 32.67
N PRO A 53 -31.99 -16.45 32.59
CA PRO A 53 -33.40 -16.07 32.50
C PRO A 53 -34.00 -16.52 31.18
N GLN A 54 -35.14 -17.20 31.23
CA GLN A 54 -35.93 -17.56 30.06
C GLN A 54 -36.62 -16.33 29.47
N PRO A 55 -36.72 -16.21 28.15
CA PRO A 55 -37.46 -15.15 27.51
C PRO A 55 -39.00 -15.37 27.71
N GLN A 56 -39.68 -14.33 28.13
CA GLN A 56 -41.15 -14.30 28.26
C GLN A 56 -41.82 -14.24 26.86
N PRO A 57 -42.94 -14.94 26.65
CA PRO A 57 -43.69 -14.87 25.42
C PRO A 57 -44.40 -13.53 25.28
N PRO A 58 -44.67 -13.04 24.05
CA PRO A 58 -45.38 -11.80 23.83
C PRO A 58 -46.86 -11.89 24.20
N GLU A 59 -47.33 -10.92 24.98
CA GLU A 59 -48.76 -10.75 25.35
C GLU A 59 -49.60 -10.46 24.11
N GLN A 60 -50.67 -11.25 23.92
CA GLN A 60 -51.68 -11.02 22.91
C GLN A 60 -52.70 -9.96 23.41
N PRO A 61 -53.16 -9.02 22.57
CA PRO A 61 -54.20 -8.07 22.97
C PRO A 61 -55.57 -8.72 22.95
N GLN A 62 -56.31 -8.59 24.05
CA GLN A 62 -57.69 -9.03 24.18
C GLN A 62 -58.64 -8.05 23.48
N PRO A 63 -59.76 -8.54 22.91
CA PRO A 63 -60.75 -7.73 22.25
C PRO A 63 -61.75 -7.08 23.25
N ARG A 64 -61.95 -5.77 23.17
CA ARG A 64 -63.06 -5.08 23.86
C ARG A 64 -64.28 -4.96 22.93
N THR A 65 -65.31 -5.63 23.32
CA THR A 65 -66.69 -5.47 22.79
C THR A 65 -67.32 -4.19 23.29
N GLY A 66 -68.08 -3.52 22.44
CA GLY A 66 -69.17 -2.67 22.89
C GLY A 66 -69.51 -1.44 22.04
N ALA A 67 -70.37 -1.62 21.07
CA ALA A 67 -71.55 -0.88 20.73
C ALA A 67 -71.58 0.57 20.18
N ARG A 68 -72.11 0.66 18.99
CA ARG A 68 -73.15 1.62 18.50
C ARG A 68 -72.71 2.74 17.56
N ALA A 69 -73.09 2.59 16.32
CA ALA A 69 -73.22 3.64 15.31
C ALA A 69 -74.28 4.67 15.66
N PRO A 70 -74.28 5.92 15.12
CA PRO A 70 -74.59 6.17 13.73
C PRO A 70 -73.97 7.39 13.06
N GLY A 71 -73.92 7.38 11.72
CA GLY A 71 -74.06 8.56 10.87
C GLY A 71 -72.78 9.09 10.19
N PRO A 72 -72.91 9.45 8.93
CA PRO A 72 -71.75 9.76 8.09
C PRO A 72 -71.42 11.23 8.19
N ASN A 73 -70.15 11.49 8.63
CA ASN A 73 -69.51 12.78 8.38
C ASN A 73 -68.06 12.48 7.94
N THR A 74 -67.79 12.81 6.72
CA THR A 74 -66.50 12.78 6.11
C THR A 74 -65.54 13.77 6.81
N PRO A 75 -64.47 13.33 7.45
CA PRO A 75 -63.42 14.26 7.82
C PRO A 75 -62.32 14.25 6.76
N ALA A 76 -61.92 15.44 6.40
CA ALA A 76 -60.78 15.74 5.55
C ALA A 76 -59.55 14.95 5.98
N SER A 77 -58.88 14.34 5.01
CA SER A 77 -57.59 13.68 5.17
C SER A 77 -56.56 14.68 5.77
N SER A 78 -56.17 14.43 6.99
CA SER A 78 -54.99 15.10 7.55
C SER A 78 -53.77 14.69 6.73
N PRO A 79 -52.94 15.62 6.25
CA PRO A 79 -51.73 15.26 5.54
C PRO A 79 -50.79 14.50 6.49
N ALA A 80 -50.21 13.41 5.99
CA ALA A 80 -49.19 12.66 6.66
C ALA A 80 -48.06 13.62 7.10
N PRO A 81 -47.41 13.42 8.28
CA PRO A 81 -46.30 14.25 8.69
C PRO A 81 -45.21 14.18 7.64
N ALA A 82 -44.83 15.35 7.13
CA ALA A 82 -43.73 15.48 6.19
C ALA A 82 -42.48 14.82 6.79
N PRO A 83 -41.68 14.07 5.99
CA PRO A 83 -40.41 13.55 6.47
C PRO A 83 -39.55 14.72 7.00
N PRO A 84 -38.79 14.52 8.09
CA PRO A 84 -37.94 15.57 8.63
C PRO A 84 -37.04 16.10 7.51
N PRO A 85 -36.83 17.43 7.41
CA PRO A 85 -35.99 17.99 6.37
C PRO A 85 -34.64 17.32 6.44
N ALA A 86 -34.21 16.75 5.30
CA ALA A 86 -32.86 16.24 5.16
C ALA A 86 -31.91 17.35 5.67
N ARG A 87 -31.16 17.07 6.73
CA ARG A 87 -30.16 18.01 7.25
C ARG A 87 -29.32 18.40 6.06
N ALA A 88 -29.50 19.65 5.60
CA ALA A 88 -28.60 20.22 4.61
C ALA A 88 -27.19 20.02 5.14
N ARG A 89 -26.43 19.15 4.47
CA ARG A 89 -25.00 18.98 4.74
C ARG A 89 -24.41 20.38 4.60
N GLN A 90 -23.88 20.90 5.69
CA GLN A 90 -23.10 22.11 5.63
C GLN A 90 -21.99 21.83 4.59
N PRO A 91 -21.77 22.73 3.61
CA PRO A 91 -20.72 22.52 2.64
C PRO A 91 -19.43 22.29 3.41
N ALA A 92 -18.80 21.14 3.21
CA ALA A 92 -17.52 20.83 3.82
C ALA A 92 -16.58 21.99 3.51
N ARG A 93 -16.06 22.68 4.52
CA ARG A 93 -15.10 23.77 4.32
C ARG A 93 -13.95 23.20 3.52
N SER A 94 -13.71 23.75 2.34
CA SER A 94 -12.54 23.38 1.54
C SER A 94 -11.29 23.56 2.40
N PRO A 95 -10.42 22.57 2.54
CA PRO A 95 -9.18 22.72 3.29
C PRO A 95 -8.28 23.75 2.61
N ASP A 96 -7.46 24.42 3.41
CA ASP A 96 -6.47 25.34 2.90
C ASP A 96 -5.36 24.58 2.14
N SER A 97 -4.90 25.17 1.04
CA SER A 97 -3.77 24.65 0.28
C SER A 97 -2.47 24.88 1.05
N ARG A 98 -1.62 23.86 1.15
CA ARG A 98 -0.31 23.94 1.80
C ARG A 98 0.82 23.62 0.83
N PRO A 99 1.94 24.38 0.86
CA PRO A 99 3.10 24.05 0.06
C PRO A 99 3.75 22.75 0.56
N VAL A 100 4.26 21.94 -0.36
CA VAL A 100 4.99 20.69 -0.06
C VAL A 100 6.33 21.00 0.61
N ILE A 101 6.99 22.07 0.15
CA ILE A 101 8.25 22.55 0.74
C ILE A 101 7.94 23.87 1.46
N ASP A 102 8.30 23.93 2.74
CA ASP A 102 8.18 25.17 3.51
C ASP A 102 8.99 26.29 2.84
N SER A 103 8.40 27.48 2.78
CA SER A 103 9.02 28.66 2.18
C SER A 103 10.39 29.00 2.79
N ALA A 104 10.58 28.75 4.08
CA ALA A 104 11.85 28.92 4.77
C ALA A 104 12.94 27.95 4.27
N LEU A 105 12.57 26.81 3.73
CA LEU A 105 13.48 25.79 3.20
C LEU A 105 13.70 25.90 1.68
N SER A 106 12.89 26.69 0.97
CA SER A 106 12.96 26.79 -0.49
C SER A 106 14.32 27.26 -1.01
N GLY A 107 15.00 28.13 -0.27
CA GLY A 107 16.36 28.61 -0.58
C GLY A 107 17.48 27.60 -0.34
N THR A 108 17.22 26.50 0.37
CA THR A 108 18.23 25.44 0.64
C THR A 108 18.34 24.43 -0.49
N ALA A 109 17.38 24.41 -1.41
CA ALA A 109 17.35 23.47 -2.51
C ALA A 109 18.52 23.71 -3.47
N ARG A 110 19.37 22.72 -3.65
CA ARG A 110 20.48 22.75 -4.62
C ARG A 110 19.95 22.35 -6.00
N ARG A 111 20.66 22.77 -7.05
CA ARG A 111 20.37 22.33 -8.42
C ARG A 111 20.33 20.80 -8.50
N PRO A 112 19.33 20.21 -9.15
CA PRO A 112 19.24 18.77 -9.32
C PRO A 112 20.51 18.21 -9.96
N ARG A 113 20.99 17.08 -9.46
CA ARG A 113 22.19 16.41 -9.97
C ARG A 113 21.85 15.43 -11.07
N GLN A 114 22.70 15.33 -12.08
CA GLN A 114 22.66 14.24 -13.04
C GLN A 114 22.98 12.90 -12.35
N GLY A 115 22.19 11.87 -12.65
CA GLY A 115 22.32 10.53 -12.08
C GLY A 115 23.69 9.89 -12.35
N GLU A 116 24.29 10.20 -13.49
CA GLU A 116 25.56 9.65 -13.91
C GLU A 116 26.65 10.73 -14.08
N PRO A 117 27.91 10.48 -13.63
CA PRO A 117 29.02 11.38 -13.87
C PRO A 117 29.26 11.62 -15.36
N ALA A 118 29.73 12.83 -15.74
CA ALA A 118 29.98 13.18 -17.14
C ALA A 118 30.94 12.21 -17.83
N ALA A 119 32.04 11.82 -17.15
CA ALA A 119 33.00 10.86 -17.68
C ALA A 119 32.41 9.49 -18.03
N ALA A 120 31.52 8.98 -17.17
CA ALA A 120 30.80 7.71 -17.44
C ALA A 120 29.79 7.83 -18.61
N ARG A 121 29.18 8.99 -18.79
CA ARG A 121 28.31 9.25 -19.94
C ARG A 121 29.12 9.23 -21.25
N VAL A 122 30.25 9.90 -21.29
CA VAL A 122 31.15 9.94 -22.46
C VAL A 122 31.67 8.55 -22.79
N SER A 123 32.21 7.80 -21.81
CA SER A 123 32.74 6.45 -22.05
C SER A 123 31.67 5.47 -22.57
N ARG A 124 30.45 5.61 -22.11
CA ARG A 124 29.32 4.81 -22.58
C ARG A 124 28.87 5.21 -24.00
N ALA A 125 28.88 6.50 -24.32
CA ALA A 125 28.59 6.98 -25.68
C ALA A 125 29.58 6.41 -26.69
N VAL A 126 30.89 6.43 -26.36
CA VAL A 126 31.92 5.83 -27.19
C VAL A 126 31.73 4.32 -27.37
N ARG A 127 31.47 3.58 -26.29
CA ARG A 127 31.18 2.13 -26.39
C ARG A 127 29.96 1.81 -27.26
N ARG A 128 28.94 2.66 -27.28
CA ARG A 128 27.74 2.48 -28.11
C ARG A 128 28.04 2.60 -29.60
N ILE A 129 28.95 3.48 -29.99
CA ILE A 129 29.32 3.67 -31.39
C ILE A 129 30.03 2.40 -31.93
N VAL A 130 30.71 1.69 -31.05
CA VAL A 130 31.53 0.50 -31.41
C VAL A 130 30.76 -0.82 -31.27
N SER A 131 29.62 -0.85 -30.58
CA SER A 131 28.92 -2.11 -30.29
C SER A 131 27.67 -2.28 -31.15
N SER A 132 27.52 -3.47 -31.75
CA SER A 132 26.34 -3.95 -32.49
C SER A 132 25.09 -4.21 -31.62
N SER A 133 25.09 -3.74 -30.35
CA SER A 133 24.02 -4.02 -29.38
C SER A 133 22.84 -3.05 -29.43
N ALA A 134 22.89 -1.99 -30.24
CA ALA A 134 21.83 -0.97 -30.28
C ALA A 134 20.45 -1.54 -30.69
N ALA A 135 20.43 -2.42 -31.66
CA ALA A 135 19.18 -3.05 -32.12
C ALA A 135 18.56 -3.96 -31.04
N ARG A 136 19.38 -4.71 -30.32
CA ARG A 136 18.89 -5.57 -29.21
C ARG A 136 18.34 -4.73 -28.07
N GLU A 137 18.99 -3.63 -27.76
CA GLU A 137 18.55 -2.72 -26.70
C GLU A 137 17.21 -2.04 -27.06
N VAL A 138 17.07 -1.55 -28.30
CA VAL A 138 15.79 -0.99 -28.78
C VAL A 138 14.70 -2.05 -28.71
N ALA A 139 14.96 -3.27 -29.19
CA ALA A 139 13.99 -4.36 -29.12
C ALA A 139 13.58 -4.71 -27.69
N GLU A 140 14.52 -4.65 -26.74
CA GLU A 140 14.22 -4.87 -25.31
C GLU A 140 13.35 -3.76 -24.73
N ILE A 141 13.68 -2.50 -25.01
CA ILE A 141 12.88 -1.35 -24.57
C ILE A 141 11.47 -1.43 -25.13
N THR A 142 11.34 -1.76 -26.44
CA THR A 142 10.04 -1.91 -27.09
C THR A 142 9.21 -3.00 -26.44
N ARG A 143 9.76 -4.20 -26.23
CA ARG A 143 9.06 -5.30 -25.56
C ARG A 143 8.67 -4.94 -24.13
N THR A 144 9.50 -4.18 -23.42
CA THR A 144 9.20 -3.74 -22.06
C THR A 144 8.07 -2.72 -22.05
N ALA A 145 8.05 -1.79 -23.00
CA ALA A 145 6.96 -0.85 -23.20
C ALA A 145 5.64 -1.56 -23.53
N GLU A 146 5.65 -2.50 -24.48
CA GLU A 146 4.49 -3.33 -24.86
C GLU A 146 3.88 -4.06 -23.65
N ARG A 147 4.73 -4.60 -22.76
CA ARG A 147 4.27 -5.25 -21.53
C ARG A 147 3.54 -4.30 -20.59
N ILE A 148 4.01 -3.05 -20.44
CA ILE A 148 3.37 -2.04 -19.60
C ILE A 148 2.08 -1.54 -20.25
N GLN A 149 2.00 -1.48 -21.57
CA GLN A 149 0.85 -0.99 -22.33
C GLN A 149 -0.30 -2.00 -22.42
N GLN A 150 -0.13 -3.22 -21.96
CA GLN A 150 -1.21 -4.22 -22.00
C GLN A 150 -2.49 -3.68 -21.37
N PRO A 151 -3.66 -3.90 -22.02
CA PRO A 151 -4.92 -3.38 -21.50
C PRO A 151 -5.31 -4.04 -20.17
N VAL A 152 -6.02 -3.30 -19.33
CA VAL A 152 -6.60 -3.80 -18.09
C VAL A 152 -8.13 -3.72 -18.18
N THR A 153 -8.82 -4.73 -17.68
CA THR A 153 -10.29 -4.74 -17.60
C THR A 153 -10.80 -4.11 -16.31
N THR A 154 -9.97 -4.09 -15.29
CA THR A 154 -10.25 -3.48 -13.98
C THR A 154 -8.97 -2.86 -13.45
N GLY A 155 -9.07 -1.78 -12.68
CA GLY A 155 -7.93 -1.11 -12.06
C GLY A 155 -7.03 -2.07 -11.29
N ARG A 156 -5.72 -1.95 -11.49
CA ARG A 156 -4.67 -2.75 -10.84
C ARG A 156 -4.04 -1.96 -9.72
N GLN A 157 -4.09 -2.49 -8.52
CA GLN A 157 -3.43 -1.91 -7.35
C GLN A 157 -2.10 -2.61 -7.11
N ILE A 158 -1.05 -1.81 -6.98
CA ILE A 158 0.32 -2.23 -6.69
C ILE A 158 0.71 -1.58 -5.37
N ALA A 159 1.03 -2.36 -4.35
CA ALA A 159 1.47 -1.83 -3.06
C ALA A 159 2.98 -1.94 -2.92
N VAL A 160 3.62 -0.83 -2.54
CA VAL A 160 5.06 -0.73 -2.31
C VAL A 160 5.30 -0.55 -0.82
N THR A 161 6.05 -1.43 -0.20
CA THR A 161 6.40 -1.37 1.22
C THR A 161 7.85 -1.80 1.46
N SER A 162 8.28 -1.81 2.71
CA SER A 162 9.59 -2.32 3.14
C SER A 162 9.50 -2.87 4.55
N ILE A 163 10.52 -3.62 4.95
CA ILE A 163 10.69 -4.11 6.31
C ILE A 163 11.51 -3.12 7.14
N ARG A 164 12.36 -2.33 6.47
CA ARG A 164 13.24 -1.36 7.12
C ARG A 164 13.02 0.04 6.59
N GLY A 165 13.11 1.03 7.47
CA GLY A 165 13.17 2.43 7.08
C GLY A 165 14.37 2.72 6.19
N GLY A 166 14.27 3.73 5.32
CA GLY A 166 15.36 4.09 4.40
C GLY A 166 15.58 3.15 3.21
N ALA A 167 14.72 2.14 3.03
CA ALA A 167 14.81 1.17 1.93
C ALA A 167 14.44 1.73 0.54
N GLY A 168 14.02 2.99 0.46
CA GLY A 168 13.65 3.63 -0.80
C GLY A 168 12.24 3.34 -1.29
N LYS A 169 11.31 2.95 -0.42
CA LYS A 169 9.88 2.70 -0.76
C LYS A 169 9.29 3.78 -1.66
N THR A 170 9.27 5.01 -1.16
CA THR A 170 8.71 6.18 -1.86
C THR A 170 9.41 6.43 -3.20
N THR A 171 10.73 6.22 -3.27
CA THR A 171 11.48 6.33 -4.53
C THR A 171 11.05 5.25 -5.52
N VAL A 172 10.86 4.01 -5.06
CA VAL A 172 10.36 2.90 -5.89
C VAL A 172 8.93 3.17 -6.35
N ALA A 173 8.04 3.63 -5.44
CA ALA A 173 6.67 4.00 -5.79
C ALA A 173 6.64 5.13 -6.84
N ALA A 174 7.43 6.17 -6.67
CA ALA A 174 7.55 7.26 -7.63
C ALA A 174 8.10 6.80 -8.99
N LEU A 175 9.12 5.94 -9.02
CA LEU A 175 9.66 5.35 -10.26
C LEU A 175 8.63 4.52 -11.01
N LEU A 176 7.87 3.69 -10.28
CA LEU A 176 6.79 2.88 -10.87
C LEU A 176 5.67 3.75 -11.43
N GLY A 177 5.16 4.70 -10.62
CA GLY A 177 4.09 5.59 -11.03
C GLY A 177 4.46 6.43 -12.25
N THR A 178 5.67 7.01 -12.26
CA THR A 178 6.19 7.79 -13.40
C THR A 178 6.36 6.91 -14.64
N ALA A 179 6.84 5.67 -14.50
CA ALA A 179 6.96 4.74 -15.61
C ALA A 179 5.57 4.38 -16.17
N TYR A 180 4.59 4.09 -15.32
CA TYR A 180 3.23 3.81 -15.79
C TYR A 180 2.59 5.01 -16.45
N ALA A 181 2.71 6.21 -15.89
CA ALA A 181 2.20 7.43 -16.49
C ALA A 181 2.77 7.68 -17.89
N HIS A 182 4.07 7.44 -18.06
CA HIS A 182 4.76 7.62 -19.33
C HIS A 182 4.33 6.63 -20.43
N TYR A 183 4.12 5.37 -20.06
CA TYR A 183 3.86 4.32 -21.06
C TYR A 183 2.39 4.02 -21.27
N ARG A 184 1.50 4.35 -20.33
CA ARG A 184 0.07 4.02 -20.41
C ARG A 184 -0.77 5.20 -20.88
N GLN A 185 -1.89 4.88 -21.55
CA GLN A 185 -2.87 5.90 -21.99
C GLN A 185 -3.99 6.09 -20.98
N ASP A 186 -4.29 5.07 -20.16
CA ASP A 186 -5.26 5.16 -19.08
C ASP A 186 -4.67 5.92 -17.88
N PRO A 187 -5.52 6.62 -17.09
CA PRO A 187 -5.03 7.42 -15.99
C PRO A 187 -4.38 6.56 -14.90
N VAL A 188 -3.29 7.08 -14.32
CA VAL A 188 -2.49 6.44 -13.27
C VAL A 188 -2.65 7.22 -11.97
N LEU A 189 -2.92 6.50 -10.88
CA LEU A 189 -3.02 7.08 -9.54
C LEU A 189 -1.82 6.67 -8.69
N LEU A 190 -1.24 7.63 -8.00
CA LEU A 190 -0.29 7.40 -6.92
C LEU A 190 -0.95 7.79 -5.61
N VAL A 191 -0.90 6.91 -4.62
CA VAL A 191 -1.49 7.13 -3.30
C VAL A 191 -0.39 7.08 -2.25
N GLU A 192 -0.30 8.13 -1.45
CA GLU A 192 0.55 8.14 -0.26
C GLU A 192 -0.24 7.55 0.91
N ALA A 193 0.18 6.40 1.38
CA ALA A 193 -0.38 5.71 2.54
C ALA A 193 0.61 5.71 3.73
N ASP A 194 1.49 6.71 3.76
CA ASP A 194 2.38 7.06 4.88
C ASP A 194 2.04 8.50 5.31
N PRO A 195 0.99 8.71 6.13
CA PRO A 195 0.47 10.04 6.43
C PRO A 195 1.36 10.86 7.34
N ALA A 196 2.19 10.22 8.16
CA ALA A 196 2.97 10.93 9.19
C ALA A 196 4.17 11.67 8.63
N LEU A 197 4.95 11.00 7.77
CA LEU A 197 6.21 11.51 7.23
C LEU A 197 6.41 11.11 5.77
N GLY A 198 5.33 10.88 5.04
CA GLY A 198 5.39 10.54 3.63
C GLY A 198 6.09 11.62 2.81
N SER A 199 6.85 11.21 1.83
CA SER A 199 7.61 12.10 0.95
C SER A 199 7.27 11.92 -0.53
N LEU A 200 6.18 11.21 -0.81
CA LEU A 200 5.73 10.95 -2.18
C LEU A 200 5.40 12.24 -2.94
N PRO A 201 4.68 13.22 -2.35
CA PRO A 201 4.42 14.50 -3.02
C PRO A 201 5.71 15.22 -3.43
N LEU A 202 6.70 15.27 -2.54
CA LEU A 202 8.00 15.87 -2.83
C LEU A 202 8.72 15.13 -3.97
N ARG A 203 8.70 13.80 -3.95
CA ARG A 203 9.33 12.97 -4.98
C ARG A 203 8.68 13.13 -6.35
N LEU A 204 7.38 13.38 -6.39
CA LEU A 204 6.63 13.59 -7.62
C LEU A 204 6.63 15.05 -8.08
N GLY A 205 7.25 15.95 -7.33
CA GLY A 205 7.34 17.37 -7.67
C GLY A 205 6.03 18.13 -7.49
N ALA A 206 5.12 17.64 -6.65
CA ALA A 206 3.93 18.39 -6.29
C ALA A 206 4.31 19.67 -5.54
N GLU A 207 3.70 20.78 -5.90
CA GLU A 207 4.00 22.09 -5.31
C GLU A 207 3.14 22.36 -4.07
N THR A 208 1.87 22.01 -4.15
CA THR A 208 0.88 22.26 -3.10
C THR A 208 -0.01 21.06 -2.88
N LEU A 209 -0.44 20.87 -1.63
CA LEU A 209 -1.41 19.86 -1.22
C LEU A 209 -2.64 20.53 -0.62
N ARG A 210 -3.82 20.08 -1.02
CA ARG A 210 -5.08 20.60 -0.52
C ARG A 210 -5.94 19.51 0.11
N TRP A 211 -6.23 18.46 -0.61
CA TRP A 211 -7.07 17.36 -0.19
C TRP A 211 -6.22 16.15 0.21
N THR A 212 -6.67 15.40 1.19
CA THR A 212 -6.01 14.19 1.67
C THR A 212 -6.92 12.98 1.49
N THR A 213 -6.37 11.78 1.71
CA THR A 213 -7.17 10.54 1.70
C THR A 213 -8.31 10.60 2.72
N ALA A 214 -8.09 11.17 3.91
CA ALA A 214 -9.13 11.31 4.92
C ALA A 214 -10.25 12.27 4.46
N ASP A 215 -9.89 13.42 3.88
CA ASP A 215 -10.88 14.36 3.35
C ASP A 215 -11.71 13.71 2.23
N LEU A 216 -11.06 12.98 1.33
CA LEU A 216 -11.75 12.32 0.21
C LEU A 216 -12.68 11.19 0.69
N ALA A 217 -12.35 10.52 1.79
CA ALA A 217 -13.21 9.48 2.37
C ALA A 217 -14.58 9.99 2.79
N ASP A 218 -14.67 11.26 3.18
CA ASP A 218 -15.92 11.91 3.57
C ASP A 218 -16.71 12.50 2.38
N ILE A 219 -16.03 12.68 1.24
CA ILE A 219 -16.58 13.35 0.06
C ILE A 219 -17.02 12.34 -0.99
N VAL A 220 -16.28 11.24 -1.14
CA VAL A 220 -16.46 10.30 -2.25
C VAL A 220 -17.85 9.67 -2.25
N GLU A 221 -18.52 9.77 -3.41
CA GLU A 221 -19.85 9.21 -3.65
C GLU A 221 -19.84 8.28 -4.87
N PRO A 222 -20.74 7.26 -4.90
CA PRO A 222 -20.77 6.27 -5.98
C PRO A 222 -21.02 6.84 -7.38
N GLN A 223 -21.73 7.95 -7.48
CA GLN A 223 -22.14 8.58 -8.74
C GLN A 223 -21.12 9.58 -9.31
N MET A 224 -20.06 9.90 -8.58
CA MET A 224 -19.02 10.82 -9.05
C MET A 224 -18.41 10.36 -10.37
N SER A 225 -18.16 11.29 -11.28
CA SER A 225 -17.39 11.06 -12.51
C SER A 225 -15.89 11.11 -12.25
N LEU A 226 -15.08 10.71 -13.25
CA LEU A 226 -13.63 10.90 -13.18
C LEU A 226 -13.26 12.39 -12.99
N LEU A 227 -13.98 13.30 -13.68
CA LEU A 227 -13.72 14.72 -13.58
C LEU A 227 -13.97 15.26 -12.17
N ASP A 228 -15.03 14.81 -11.51
CA ASP A 228 -15.33 15.19 -10.12
C ASP A 228 -14.23 14.72 -9.18
N ILE A 229 -13.78 13.47 -9.33
CA ILE A 229 -12.71 12.88 -8.51
C ILE A 229 -11.38 13.59 -8.71
N THR A 230 -11.02 13.91 -9.96
CA THR A 230 -9.73 14.55 -10.24
C THR A 230 -9.64 15.96 -9.68
N GLY A 231 -10.77 16.62 -9.39
CA GLY A 231 -10.82 17.90 -8.67
C GLY A 231 -10.28 17.83 -7.22
N TYR A 232 -10.18 16.64 -6.65
CA TYR A 232 -9.64 16.39 -5.29
C TYR A 232 -8.23 15.81 -5.30
N LEU A 233 -7.66 15.57 -6.47
CA LEU A 233 -6.32 15.00 -6.63
C LEU A 233 -5.32 16.06 -7.09
N VAL A 234 -4.04 15.81 -6.84
CA VAL A 234 -2.98 16.64 -7.42
C VAL A 234 -2.65 16.10 -8.79
N GLN A 235 -2.80 16.93 -9.81
CA GLN A 235 -2.43 16.57 -11.18
C GLN A 235 -0.90 16.53 -11.31
N LEU A 236 -0.41 15.48 -11.94
CA LEU A 236 0.99 15.26 -12.28
C LEU A 236 1.17 15.19 -13.81
N PRO A 237 2.40 15.24 -14.33
CA PRO A 237 2.65 15.03 -15.76
C PRO A 237 2.18 13.66 -16.26
N ASP A 238 2.01 13.53 -17.57
CA ASP A 238 1.75 12.25 -18.27
C ASP A 238 0.48 11.51 -17.79
N ASN A 239 -0.63 12.23 -17.57
CA ASN A 239 -1.91 11.65 -17.13
C ASN A 239 -1.83 10.88 -15.79
N ALA A 240 -0.99 11.36 -14.88
CA ALA A 240 -0.88 10.85 -13.53
C ALA A 240 -1.53 11.78 -12.51
N TRP A 241 -1.97 11.18 -11.42
CA TRP A 241 -2.64 11.86 -10.32
C TRP A 241 -2.07 11.39 -8.99
N LEU A 242 -2.01 12.29 -8.01
CA LEU A 242 -1.55 11.98 -6.66
C LEU A 242 -2.67 12.24 -5.66
N LEU A 243 -2.90 11.26 -4.77
CA LEU A 243 -3.69 11.41 -3.55
C LEU A 243 -2.74 11.44 -2.35
N PRO A 244 -2.56 12.57 -1.69
CA PRO A 244 -1.71 12.68 -0.51
C PRO A 244 -2.32 11.96 0.70
N GLY A 245 -1.49 11.39 1.55
CA GLY A 245 -1.90 10.81 2.84
C GLY A 245 -2.22 11.89 3.87
N SER A 246 -1.47 13.01 3.82
CA SER A 246 -1.68 14.18 4.67
C SER A 246 -1.16 15.45 3.97
N GLN A 247 -1.37 16.59 4.63
CA GLN A 247 -0.76 17.87 4.22
C GLN A 247 0.60 18.12 4.90
N GLY A 248 1.38 17.06 5.21
CA GLY A 248 2.64 17.18 5.94
C GLY A 248 2.47 17.50 7.43
N ARG A 249 1.32 17.17 8.02
CA ARG A 249 1.07 17.38 9.46
C ARG A 249 1.75 16.28 10.28
N ILE A 250 2.57 16.68 11.23
CA ILE A 250 3.16 15.75 12.20
C ILE A 250 2.04 15.09 13.01
N GLY A 251 2.11 13.75 13.15
CA GLY A 251 1.10 12.98 13.86
C GLY A 251 -0.19 12.75 13.07
N ALA A 252 -0.23 13.06 11.76
CA ALA A 252 -1.33 12.65 10.92
C ALA A 252 -1.46 11.12 10.93
N MET A 253 -2.69 10.65 11.04
CA MET A 253 -3.01 9.23 10.97
C MET A 253 -4.00 9.00 9.83
N LEU A 254 -3.87 7.88 9.17
CA LEU A 254 -4.83 7.43 8.16
C LEU A 254 -5.58 6.23 8.74
N ASP A 255 -6.91 6.39 8.86
CA ASP A 255 -7.78 5.30 9.27
C ASP A 255 -7.94 4.26 8.15
N THR A 256 -7.92 2.98 8.52
CA THR A 256 -8.04 1.87 7.56
C THR A 256 -9.38 1.87 6.83
N ALA A 257 -10.48 2.19 7.52
CA ALA A 257 -11.81 2.25 6.90
C ALA A 257 -11.91 3.42 5.92
N ALA A 258 -11.31 4.58 6.23
CA ALA A 258 -11.22 5.71 5.31
C ALA A 258 -10.39 5.35 4.07
N TYR A 259 -9.23 4.71 4.26
CA TYR A 259 -8.39 4.21 3.17
C TYR A 259 -9.16 3.24 2.26
N GLU A 260 -9.79 2.21 2.82
CA GLU A 260 -10.54 1.20 2.06
C GLU A 260 -11.68 1.83 1.26
N ARG A 261 -12.47 2.73 1.86
CA ARG A 261 -13.58 3.43 1.20
C ARG A 261 -13.10 4.18 -0.03
N VAL A 262 -12.02 4.94 0.11
CA VAL A 262 -11.43 5.70 -0.99
C VAL A 262 -10.89 4.77 -2.07
N MET A 263 -10.15 3.73 -1.69
CA MET A 263 -9.55 2.81 -2.66
C MET A 263 -10.59 2.02 -3.46
N VAL A 264 -11.69 1.60 -2.81
CA VAL A 264 -12.81 0.95 -3.50
C VAL A 264 -13.45 1.90 -4.52
N ALA A 265 -13.65 3.16 -4.15
CA ALA A 265 -14.24 4.15 -5.04
C ALA A 265 -13.32 4.49 -6.23
N LEU A 266 -12.03 4.68 -5.98
CA LEU A 266 -11.06 5.10 -7.01
C LEU A 266 -10.71 4.00 -8.01
N ARG A 267 -10.85 2.72 -7.64
CA ARG A 267 -10.47 1.58 -8.47
C ARG A 267 -11.11 1.56 -9.86
N ARG A 268 -12.27 2.16 -10.03
CA ARG A 268 -13.01 2.20 -11.31
C ARG A 268 -12.48 3.25 -12.29
N TYR A 269 -11.74 4.23 -11.80
CA TYR A 269 -11.30 5.38 -12.62
C TYR A 269 -9.88 5.24 -13.14
N PHE A 270 -9.02 4.50 -12.43
CA PHE A 270 -7.60 4.41 -12.73
C PHE A 270 -7.23 3.00 -13.19
N GLY A 271 -6.53 2.92 -14.32
CA GLY A 271 -6.04 1.65 -14.86
C GLY A 271 -4.97 1.03 -13.95
N VAL A 272 -4.12 1.86 -13.36
CA VAL A 272 -3.10 1.46 -12.38
C VAL A 272 -3.11 2.41 -11.19
N THR A 273 -3.06 1.84 -9.99
CA THR A 273 -2.86 2.57 -8.74
C THR A 273 -1.61 2.05 -8.05
N VAL A 274 -0.64 2.92 -7.79
CA VAL A 274 0.57 2.63 -7.00
C VAL A 274 0.40 3.22 -5.62
N VAL A 275 0.48 2.38 -4.59
CA VAL A 275 0.34 2.79 -3.18
C VAL A 275 1.70 2.77 -2.51
N ASP A 276 2.19 3.94 -2.09
CA ASP A 276 3.37 4.08 -1.24
C ASP A 276 2.96 3.87 0.22
N CYS A 277 3.26 2.69 0.75
CA CYS A 277 2.85 2.29 2.08
C CYS A 277 3.92 2.62 3.12
N GLU A 278 3.52 2.75 4.37
CA GLU A 278 4.44 2.76 5.51
C GLU A 278 5.30 1.49 5.55
N THR A 279 6.38 1.56 6.34
CA THR A 279 7.18 0.38 6.69
C THR A 279 6.34 -0.56 7.54
N LEU A 280 6.39 -1.86 7.23
CA LEU A 280 5.70 -2.87 8.03
C LEU A 280 6.18 -2.84 9.50
N PRO A 281 5.27 -2.99 10.48
CA PRO A 281 3.93 -3.62 10.41
C PRO A 281 2.73 -2.65 10.36
N ALA A 282 2.85 -1.47 9.80
CA ALA A 282 1.75 -0.49 9.78
C ALA A 282 0.43 -1.09 9.26
N GLU A 283 -0.68 -0.69 9.86
CA GLU A 283 -1.99 -1.31 9.66
C GLU A 283 -2.54 -1.03 8.26
N VAL A 284 -2.48 0.22 7.81
CA VAL A 284 -2.87 0.59 6.44
C VAL A 284 -2.01 -0.11 5.40
N ALA A 285 -0.70 -0.30 5.67
CA ALA A 285 0.18 -1.06 4.79
C ALA A 285 -0.28 -2.52 4.64
N ARG A 286 -0.72 -3.16 5.73
CA ARG A 286 -1.27 -4.54 5.69
C ARG A 286 -2.52 -4.62 4.83
N VAL A 287 -3.45 -3.68 5.00
CA VAL A 287 -4.68 -3.59 4.20
C VAL A 287 -4.33 -3.37 2.72
N ALA A 288 -3.44 -2.43 2.42
CA ALA A 288 -3.00 -2.15 1.05
C ALA A 288 -2.36 -3.38 0.38
N LEU A 289 -1.49 -4.12 1.10
CA LEU A 289 -0.85 -5.33 0.60
C LEU A 289 -1.84 -6.48 0.38
N SER A 290 -2.86 -6.62 1.22
CA SER A 290 -3.89 -7.65 1.06
C SER A 290 -4.76 -7.40 -0.18
N ALA A 291 -5.11 -6.14 -0.44
CA ALA A 291 -5.93 -5.73 -1.58
C ALA A 291 -5.15 -5.68 -2.90
N ALA A 292 -3.83 -5.49 -2.86
CA ALA A 292 -2.99 -5.31 -4.05
C ALA A 292 -2.87 -6.58 -4.89
N GLN A 293 -2.93 -6.44 -6.23
CA GLN A 293 -2.72 -7.52 -7.19
C GLN A 293 -1.23 -7.87 -7.35
N ALA A 294 -0.33 -6.90 -7.16
CA ALA A 294 1.11 -7.13 -7.08
C ALA A 294 1.70 -6.37 -5.89
N ARG A 295 2.75 -6.92 -5.30
CA ARG A 295 3.44 -6.36 -4.13
C ARG A 295 4.88 -6.11 -4.47
N VAL A 296 5.39 -4.96 -4.02
CA VAL A 296 6.80 -4.62 -4.17
C VAL A 296 7.40 -4.42 -2.79
N LEU A 297 8.41 -5.20 -2.49
CA LEU A 297 9.16 -5.12 -1.24
C LEU A 297 10.49 -4.38 -1.55
N ALA A 298 10.57 -3.11 -1.16
CA ALA A 298 11.81 -2.35 -1.27
C ALA A 298 12.78 -2.82 -0.19
N ALA A 299 14.00 -3.15 -0.59
CA ALA A 299 15.06 -3.63 0.30
C ALA A 299 16.35 -2.86 0.00
N PRO A 300 17.07 -2.32 1.02
CA PRO A 300 18.34 -1.68 0.76
C PRO A 300 19.42 -2.74 0.51
N ALA A 301 20.35 -2.46 -0.42
CA ALA A 301 21.49 -3.31 -0.72
C ALA A 301 22.58 -3.17 0.37
N THR A 302 22.22 -3.51 1.59
CA THR A 302 23.07 -3.55 2.78
C THR A 302 22.96 -4.93 3.44
N LEU A 303 23.94 -5.33 4.22
CA LEU A 303 23.93 -6.66 4.85
C LEU A 303 22.69 -6.88 5.72
N ASP A 304 22.31 -5.91 6.53
CA ASP A 304 21.13 -5.95 7.38
C ASP A 304 19.83 -5.95 6.58
N GLY A 305 19.77 -5.17 5.48
CA GLY A 305 18.64 -5.14 4.56
C GLY A 305 18.42 -6.48 3.87
N ILE A 306 19.48 -7.10 3.35
CA ILE A 306 19.44 -8.43 2.72
C ILE A 306 19.04 -9.50 3.74
N THR A 307 19.65 -9.49 4.92
CA THR A 307 19.37 -10.49 5.98
C THR A 307 17.88 -10.44 6.39
N SER A 308 17.35 -9.24 6.63
CA SER A 308 15.95 -9.07 7.02
C SER A 308 15.00 -9.50 5.90
N THR A 309 15.30 -9.10 4.66
CA THR A 309 14.50 -9.46 3.49
C THR A 309 14.51 -10.96 3.25
N TYR A 310 15.68 -11.60 3.33
CA TYR A 310 15.82 -13.03 3.17
C TYR A 310 15.00 -13.81 4.21
N ALA A 311 15.08 -13.41 5.49
CA ALA A 311 14.30 -14.04 6.55
C ALA A 311 12.79 -13.96 6.29
N VAL A 312 12.29 -12.80 5.83
CA VAL A 312 10.87 -12.65 5.48
C VAL A 312 10.50 -13.50 4.27
N LEU A 313 11.32 -13.54 3.23
CA LEU A 313 11.06 -14.37 2.06
C LEU A 313 11.08 -15.87 2.40
N GLN A 314 12.01 -16.33 3.24
CA GLN A 314 12.00 -17.72 3.74
C GLN A 314 10.70 -18.03 4.50
N TRP A 315 10.29 -17.11 5.37
CA TRP A 315 9.02 -17.28 6.06
C TRP A 315 7.83 -17.32 5.07
N MET A 316 7.84 -16.50 4.03
CA MET A 316 6.81 -16.49 2.97
C MET A 316 6.75 -17.82 2.20
N GLN A 317 7.82 -18.63 2.14
CA GLN A 317 7.79 -19.96 1.53
C GLN A 317 6.82 -20.92 2.24
N GLY A 318 6.56 -20.69 3.53
CA GLY A 318 5.55 -21.42 4.32
C GLY A 318 4.11 -21.00 4.00
N LEU A 319 3.90 -19.94 3.21
CA LEU A 319 2.61 -19.42 2.79
C LEU A 319 2.14 -20.07 1.47
N PRO A 320 0.87 -19.87 1.08
CA PRO A 320 0.42 -20.22 -0.27
C PRO A 320 1.33 -19.65 -1.35
N ARG A 321 1.68 -20.45 -2.33
CA ARG A 321 2.69 -20.11 -3.37
C ARG A 321 2.44 -18.77 -4.09
N HIS A 322 1.18 -18.37 -4.23
CA HIS A 322 0.83 -17.10 -4.88
C HIS A 322 1.29 -15.87 -4.09
N MET A 323 1.58 -15.99 -2.80
CA MET A 323 2.06 -14.88 -1.97
C MET A 323 3.48 -14.47 -2.40
N ILE A 324 4.41 -15.40 -2.40
CA ILE A 324 5.79 -15.13 -2.80
C ILE A 324 5.88 -14.85 -4.31
N ALA A 325 5.15 -15.61 -5.13
CA ALA A 325 5.11 -15.41 -6.58
C ALA A 325 4.47 -14.08 -7.02
N GLY A 326 3.61 -13.49 -6.19
CA GLY A 326 3.03 -12.15 -6.40
C GLY A 326 3.84 -11.01 -5.78
N THR A 327 5.05 -11.29 -5.29
CA THR A 327 5.93 -10.31 -4.64
C THR A 327 7.22 -10.12 -5.45
N VAL A 328 7.55 -8.87 -5.73
CA VAL A 328 8.81 -8.47 -6.35
C VAL A 328 9.67 -7.76 -5.31
N VAL A 329 10.92 -8.14 -5.18
CA VAL A 329 11.91 -7.41 -4.38
C VAL A 329 12.58 -6.37 -5.26
N ALA A 330 12.45 -5.10 -4.89
CA ALA A 330 13.22 -4.00 -5.46
C ALA A 330 14.44 -3.75 -4.58
N LEU A 331 15.59 -4.31 -4.98
CA LEU A 331 16.85 -4.16 -4.24
C LEU A 331 17.51 -2.83 -4.62
N THR A 332 17.53 -1.87 -3.69
CA THR A 332 17.96 -0.49 -3.94
C THR A 332 19.39 -0.26 -3.48
N SER A 333 20.26 0.18 -4.37
CA SER A 333 21.61 0.59 -4.02
C SER A 333 21.62 2.06 -3.62
N THR A 334 21.70 2.33 -2.32
CA THR A 334 21.70 3.71 -1.77
C THR A 334 23.06 4.40 -1.89
N THR A 335 24.13 3.65 -2.09
CA THR A 335 25.50 4.14 -2.24
C THR A 335 26.12 3.67 -3.55
N SER A 336 27.11 4.41 -4.05
CA SER A 336 27.84 4.05 -5.27
C SER A 336 28.82 2.87 -5.08
N ARG A 337 29.14 2.56 -3.84
CA ARG A 337 30.01 1.44 -3.45
C ARG A 337 29.35 0.70 -2.31
N PRO A 338 28.44 -0.22 -2.58
CA PRO A 338 27.83 -1.05 -1.56
C PRO A 338 28.90 -1.93 -0.90
N GLY A 339 28.79 -2.14 0.41
CA GLY A 339 29.71 -2.99 1.18
C GLY A 339 29.46 -4.50 0.99
N ILE A 340 28.64 -4.87 0.00
CA ILE A 340 28.28 -6.26 -0.33
C ILE A 340 28.33 -6.46 -1.84
N ASP A 341 28.46 -7.71 -2.28
CA ASP A 341 28.20 -8.09 -3.66
C ASP A 341 26.67 -8.11 -3.89
N VAL A 342 26.18 -7.09 -4.61
CA VAL A 342 24.74 -6.88 -4.82
C VAL A 342 24.16 -7.98 -5.72
N GLU A 343 24.92 -8.48 -6.71
CA GLU A 343 24.40 -9.51 -7.61
C GLU A 343 24.34 -10.88 -6.91
N ALA A 344 25.36 -11.23 -6.13
CA ALA A 344 25.32 -12.43 -5.31
C ALA A 344 24.19 -12.38 -4.26
N ALA A 345 23.95 -11.21 -3.66
CA ALA A 345 22.85 -11.00 -2.74
C ALA A 345 21.48 -11.12 -3.44
N ALA A 346 21.34 -10.55 -4.63
CA ALA A 346 20.12 -10.67 -5.44
C ALA A 346 19.84 -12.13 -5.81
N GLU A 347 20.88 -12.89 -6.20
CA GLU A 347 20.73 -14.31 -6.53
C GLU A 347 20.32 -15.13 -5.30
N LYS A 348 20.89 -14.81 -4.13
CA LYS A 348 20.46 -15.43 -2.88
C LYS A 348 18.98 -15.15 -2.55
N LEU A 349 18.49 -13.95 -2.80
CA LEU A 349 17.08 -13.63 -2.63
C LEU A 349 16.22 -14.36 -3.66
N ARG A 350 16.65 -14.47 -4.93
CA ARG A 350 15.94 -15.23 -5.99
C ARG A 350 15.80 -16.71 -5.62
N SER A 351 16.76 -17.29 -4.93
CA SER A 351 16.70 -18.71 -4.51
C SER A 351 15.51 -19.02 -3.57
N THR A 352 14.89 -17.99 -2.99
CA THR A 352 13.65 -18.14 -2.20
C THR A 352 12.38 -18.29 -3.06
N GLY A 353 12.46 -18.11 -4.37
CA GLY A 353 11.34 -18.09 -5.30
C GLY A 353 10.74 -16.70 -5.56
N ALA A 354 11.29 -15.64 -4.96
CA ALA A 354 10.89 -14.27 -5.24
C ALA A 354 11.55 -13.73 -6.51
N THR A 355 10.84 -12.87 -7.24
CA THR A 355 11.44 -12.08 -8.32
C THR A 355 12.23 -10.93 -7.72
N VAL A 356 13.48 -10.71 -8.17
CA VAL A 356 14.36 -9.66 -7.65
C VAL A 356 14.87 -8.76 -8.76
N HIS A 357 14.65 -7.47 -8.64
CA HIS A 357 15.18 -6.42 -9.51
C HIS A 357 16.15 -5.52 -8.75
N VAL A 358 17.33 -5.33 -9.28
CA VAL A 358 18.32 -4.42 -8.72
C VAL A 358 18.13 -3.04 -9.31
N LEU A 359 17.92 -2.04 -8.46
CA LEU A 359 17.94 -0.63 -8.80
C LEU A 359 19.33 -0.06 -8.43
N PRO A 360 20.14 0.29 -9.43
CA PRO A 360 21.50 0.75 -9.19
C PRO A 360 21.50 2.11 -8.51
N HIS A 361 22.62 2.44 -7.85
CA HIS A 361 22.82 3.77 -7.28
C HIS A 361 22.73 4.85 -8.37
N ASP A 362 21.94 5.87 -8.08
CA ASP A 362 21.72 7.03 -8.94
C ASP A 362 21.92 8.31 -8.12
N ARG A 363 22.80 9.19 -8.60
CA ARG A 363 23.13 10.44 -7.90
C ARG A 363 21.94 11.41 -7.83
N HIS A 364 21.05 11.37 -8.82
CA HIS A 364 19.83 12.16 -8.82
C HIS A 364 18.86 11.64 -7.75
N LEU A 365 18.63 10.33 -7.70
CA LEU A 365 17.77 9.72 -6.68
C LEU A 365 18.34 9.91 -5.27
N ALA A 366 19.66 9.77 -5.10
CA ALA A 366 20.34 9.93 -3.81
C ALA A 366 20.33 11.37 -3.30
N ALA A 367 20.21 12.37 -4.18
CA ALA A 367 20.12 13.77 -3.79
C ALA A 367 18.78 14.13 -3.11
N GLY A 368 17.77 13.27 -3.19
CA GLY A 368 16.42 13.61 -2.72
C GLY A 368 15.70 14.58 -3.68
N GLY A 369 14.59 15.15 -3.23
CA GLY A 369 13.79 16.10 -4.02
C GLY A 369 12.99 15.45 -5.15
N ALA A 370 12.47 16.26 -6.06
CA ALA A 370 11.63 15.82 -7.16
C ALA A 370 12.38 14.91 -8.13
N LEU A 371 11.75 13.80 -8.49
CA LEU A 371 12.25 12.85 -9.46
C LEU A 371 12.03 13.42 -10.87
N ARG A 372 13.13 13.57 -11.60
CA ARG A 372 13.13 13.98 -12.99
C ARG A 372 13.74 12.87 -13.85
N THR A 373 12.93 12.27 -14.70
CA THR A 373 13.32 11.09 -15.49
C THR A 373 14.47 11.37 -16.43
N GLU A 374 14.57 12.58 -16.97
CA GLU A 374 15.63 13.04 -17.84
C GLU A 374 17.00 13.16 -17.13
N LEU A 375 16.98 13.32 -15.80
CA LEU A 375 18.19 13.40 -14.98
C LEU A 375 18.68 12.05 -14.48
N LEU A 376 17.86 11.01 -14.56
CA LEU A 376 18.23 9.66 -14.15
C LEU A 376 19.36 9.12 -15.03
N ALA A 377 20.25 8.37 -14.43
CA ALA A 377 21.22 7.57 -15.16
C ALA A 377 20.48 6.53 -16.03
N ARG A 378 21.01 6.25 -17.21
CA ARG A 378 20.39 5.29 -18.11
C ARG A 378 20.18 3.90 -17.49
N PRO A 379 21.15 3.31 -16.75
CA PRO A 379 20.93 2.04 -16.07
C PRO A 379 19.73 2.06 -15.12
N THR A 380 19.55 3.17 -14.39
CA THR A 380 18.42 3.37 -13.47
C THR A 380 17.10 3.42 -14.22
N ARG A 381 17.02 4.17 -15.33
CA ARG A 381 15.81 4.20 -16.17
C ARG A 381 15.43 2.81 -16.68
N LEU A 382 16.40 2.08 -17.23
CA LEU A 382 16.16 0.72 -17.73
C LEU A 382 15.74 -0.23 -16.61
N ALA A 383 16.39 -0.17 -15.45
CA ALA A 383 16.02 -1.01 -14.32
C ALA A 383 14.61 -0.68 -13.79
N ALA A 384 14.27 0.60 -13.68
CA ALA A 384 12.93 1.04 -13.26
C ALA A 384 11.84 0.60 -14.26
N THR A 385 12.09 0.73 -15.57
CA THR A 385 11.13 0.29 -16.60
C THR A 385 10.95 -1.23 -16.61
N ARG A 386 12.03 -2.01 -16.43
CA ARG A 386 11.96 -3.48 -16.29
C ARG A 386 11.17 -3.88 -15.04
N LEU A 387 11.43 -3.22 -13.91
CA LEU A 387 10.68 -3.42 -12.67
C LEU A 387 9.20 -3.14 -12.89
N ALA A 388 8.86 -2.01 -13.51
CA ALA A 388 7.48 -1.64 -13.81
C ALA A 388 6.78 -2.68 -14.69
N ALA A 389 7.43 -3.16 -15.74
CA ALA A 389 6.87 -4.20 -16.62
C ALA A 389 6.62 -5.51 -15.87
N GLU A 390 7.55 -5.96 -15.05
CA GLU A 390 7.40 -7.20 -14.28
C GLU A 390 6.27 -7.10 -13.26
N VAL A 391 6.26 -6.02 -12.47
CA VAL A 391 5.21 -5.77 -11.47
C VAL A 391 3.84 -5.67 -12.12
N PHE A 392 3.75 -5.01 -13.27
CA PHE A 392 2.49 -4.89 -14.01
C PHE A 392 2.01 -6.26 -14.50
N GLN A 393 2.87 -7.08 -15.09
CA GLN A 393 2.53 -8.43 -15.51
C GLN A 393 2.06 -9.31 -14.34
N LEU A 394 2.73 -9.22 -13.19
CA LEU A 394 2.30 -9.94 -12.00
C LEU A 394 0.91 -9.50 -11.53
N SER A 395 0.60 -8.20 -11.65
CA SER A 395 -0.71 -7.67 -11.30
C SER A 395 -1.85 -8.20 -12.19
N GLN A 396 -1.53 -8.69 -13.40
CA GLN A 396 -2.51 -9.23 -14.34
C GLN A 396 -2.74 -10.74 -14.18
N LYS A 397 -1.84 -11.47 -13.53
CA LYS A 397 -2.02 -12.90 -13.28
C LYS A 397 -3.25 -13.11 -12.39
N ARG A 398 -4.16 -14.01 -12.80
CA ARG A 398 -5.30 -14.40 -11.96
C ARG A 398 -4.77 -15.08 -10.70
N ARG A 399 -5.31 -14.69 -9.57
CA ARG A 399 -5.04 -15.33 -8.27
C ARG A 399 -5.77 -16.66 -8.18
#